data_e601befd05caeff62500ea2beb626bea
#
_entry.id   e601befd05caeff62500ea2beb626bea
#
_cell.length_a   1.000
_cell.length_b   1.000
_cell.length_c   1.000
_cell.angle_alpha   90.00
_cell.angle_beta   90.00
_cell.angle_gamma   90.00
#
_symmetry.space_group_name_H-M   'P 1'
#
loop_
_entity.id
_entity.type
_entity.pdbx_description
1 polymer ?
#
loop_
_entity_poly.entity_id
_entity_poly.type
_entity_poly.pdbx_seq_one_letter_code
_entity_poly.pdbx_strand_id
1 'polypeptide(L)'
;MSFTLATLKTAVQDYCETAETTFVNNLPVFIKEAEERILKNIELPFFRKNVTGTAASGNTYLSTPTDFLSPYSLALISSSDYEYLLFKQVSFIRSYTPNPATTGTPKYYALFDDTTFILAPTPNTTFTFELHYKYRPDSLTAGADSGTTWLSTNAPDAMLYGSLVEAATFLKIPEEAAAYDQRFAQAVAALKALGEDYGARDEYRYDISKGR
;
A
#
# COMPACT_ATOMS: atom_id res chain seq x y z
N MET A 1 1.57 -23.09 -0.94
CA MET A 1 1.78 -23.32 0.52
C MET A 1 1.72 -21.94 1.15
N SER A 2 0.95 -21.72 2.21
CA SER A 2 0.88 -20.41 2.89
C SER A 2 1.65 -20.49 4.21
N PHE A 3 2.30 -19.41 4.60
CA PHE A 3 2.94 -19.32 5.91
C PHE A 3 2.05 -18.59 6.92
N THR A 4 1.96 -19.15 8.12
CA THR A 4 1.61 -18.38 9.32
C THR A 4 2.88 -17.77 9.92
N LEU A 5 2.74 -16.83 10.86
CA LEU A 5 3.92 -16.28 11.53
C LEU A 5 4.77 -17.38 12.20
N ALA A 6 4.12 -18.33 12.91
CA ALA A 6 4.81 -19.44 13.55
C ALA A 6 5.56 -20.32 12.54
N THR A 7 4.90 -20.73 11.45
CA THR A 7 5.52 -21.62 10.47
C THR A 7 6.64 -20.96 9.69
N LEU A 8 6.55 -19.64 9.44
CA LEU A 8 7.64 -18.90 8.81
C LEU A 8 8.86 -18.75 9.73
N LYS A 9 8.63 -18.44 11.02
CA LYS A 9 9.70 -18.42 12.02
C LYS A 9 10.43 -19.77 12.09
N THR A 10 9.68 -20.87 12.17
CA THR A 10 10.23 -22.24 12.19
C THR A 10 11.04 -22.52 10.92
N ALA A 11 10.50 -22.19 9.73
CA ALA A 11 11.20 -22.41 8.48
C ALA A 11 12.53 -21.63 8.42
N VAL A 12 12.57 -20.36 8.84
CA VAL A 12 13.80 -19.57 8.88
C VAL A 12 14.83 -20.18 9.85
N GLN A 13 14.38 -20.67 11.03
CA GLN A 13 15.26 -21.36 11.97
C GLN A 13 15.85 -22.65 11.41
N ASP A 14 15.01 -23.47 10.74
CA ASP A 14 15.43 -24.75 10.17
C ASP A 14 16.45 -24.54 9.03
N TYR A 15 16.26 -23.51 8.20
CA TYR A 15 17.20 -23.18 7.13
C TYR A 15 18.56 -22.68 7.66
N CYS A 16 18.54 -21.93 8.78
CA CYS A 16 19.77 -21.41 9.39
C CYS A 16 20.37 -22.36 10.43
N GLU A 17 19.75 -23.51 10.70
CA GLU A 17 20.19 -24.51 11.68
C GLU A 17 20.55 -23.90 13.05
N THR A 18 19.83 -22.87 13.47
CA THR A 18 20.16 -22.04 14.64
C THR A 18 18.97 -21.92 15.58
N ALA A 19 19.20 -22.24 16.86
CA ALA A 19 18.24 -22.09 17.95
C ALA A 19 18.73 -21.08 19.03
N GLU A 20 19.71 -20.24 18.70
CA GLU A 20 20.24 -19.25 19.63
C GLU A 20 19.16 -18.23 19.99
N THR A 21 19.02 -17.93 21.29
CA THR A 21 17.95 -17.04 21.80
C THR A 21 17.94 -15.67 21.15
N THR A 22 19.13 -15.11 20.91
CA THR A 22 19.27 -13.79 20.25
C THR A 22 18.75 -13.83 18.82
N PHE A 23 19.05 -14.88 18.08
CA PHE A 23 18.57 -15.09 16.71
C PHE A 23 17.03 -15.24 16.69
N VAL A 24 16.50 -16.11 17.55
CA VAL A 24 15.04 -16.37 17.65
C VAL A 24 14.27 -15.11 17.98
N ASN A 25 14.77 -14.27 18.88
CA ASN A 25 14.13 -13.01 19.25
C ASN A 25 14.15 -11.98 18.11
N ASN A 26 15.04 -12.11 17.13
CA ASN A 26 15.13 -11.22 15.96
C ASN A 26 14.35 -11.73 14.73
N LEU A 27 13.80 -12.95 14.75
CA LEU A 27 13.00 -13.48 13.63
C LEU A 27 11.85 -12.54 13.19
N PRO A 28 11.09 -11.90 14.10
CA PRO A 28 10.06 -10.94 13.69
C PRO A 28 10.63 -9.73 12.95
N VAL A 29 11.86 -9.31 13.27
CA VAL A 29 12.53 -8.19 12.59
C VAL A 29 12.90 -8.60 11.16
N PHE A 30 13.48 -9.78 10.96
CA PHE A 30 13.85 -10.31 9.63
C PHE A 30 12.62 -10.43 8.74
N ILE A 31 11.50 -10.93 9.28
CA ILE A 31 10.23 -11.04 8.54
C ILE A 31 9.72 -9.66 8.14
N LYS A 32 9.72 -8.70 9.06
CA LYS A 32 9.25 -7.34 8.80
C LYS A 32 10.10 -6.62 7.74
N GLU A 33 11.43 -6.76 7.79
CA GLU A 33 12.32 -6.19 6.77
C GLU A 33 12.10 -6.82 5.39
N ALA A 34 11.84 -8.14 5.33
CA ALA A 34 11.46 -8.81 4.09
C ALA A 34 10.17 -8.22 3.49
N GLU A 35 9.12 -8.03 4.31
CA GLU A 35 7.87 -7.39 3.88
C GLU A 35 8.11 -5.98 3.35
N GLU A 36 8.89 -5.17 4.05
CA GLU A 36 9.24 -3.81 3.63
C GLU A 36 9.98 -3.79 2.28
N ARG A 37 10.92 -4.73 2.08
CA ARG A 37 11.62 -4.87 0.80
C ARG A 37 10.69 -5.25 -0.33
N ILE A 38 9.73 -6.16 -0.11
CA ILE A 38 8.72 -6.54 -1.09
C ILE A 38 7.86 -5.32 -1.45
N LEU A 39 7.27 -4.65 -0.45
CA LEU A 39 6.36 -3.53 -0.64
C LEU A 39 7.00 -2.29 -1.28
N LYS A 40 8.31 -2.07 -1.09
CA LYS A 40 9.06 -0.99 -1.75
C LYS A 40 9.36 -1.28 -3.22
N ASN A 41 9.47 -2.55 -3.60
CA ASN A 41 9.86 -2.96 -4.95
C ASN A 41 8.67 -3.22 -5.88
N ILE A 42 7.45 -3.40 -5.33
CA ILE A 42 6.29 -3.82 -6.11
C ILE A 42 5.08 -2.95 -5.80
N GLU A 43 4.47 -2.42 -6.85
CA GLU A 43 3.12 -1.87 -6.77
C GLU A 43 2.10 -2.97 -7.07
N LEU A 44 1.42 -3.46 -6.03
CA LEU A 44 0.37 -4.46 -6.18
C LEU A 44 -1.01 -3.79 -6.20
N PRO A 45 -1.84 -4.04 -7.22
CA PRO A 45 -3.19 -3.50 -7.31
C PRO A 45 -4.12 -4.01 -6.20
N PHE A 46 -3.73 -5.08 -5.51
CA PHE A 46 -4.48 -5.69 -4.41
C PHE A 46 -4.49 -4.86 -3.13
N PHE A 47 -3.52 -3.95 -2.95
CA PHE A 47 -3.42 -3.10 -1.76
C PHE A 47 -4.16 -1.77 -1.97
N ARG A 48 -5.45 -1.87 -2.36
CA ARG A 48 -6.36 -0.76 -2.50
C ARG A 48 -7.56 -0.95 -1.58
N LYS A 49 -8.01 0.14 -0.99
CA LYS A 49 -9.22 0.21 -0.16
C LYS A 49 -10.08 1.40 -0.55
N ASN A 50 -11.37 1.30 -0.24
CA ASN A 50 -12.30 2.40 -0.27
C ASN A 50 -12.70 2.78 1.15
N VAL A 51 -12.84 4.07 1.40
CA VAL A 51 -13.38 4.61 2.64
C VAL A 51 -14.19 5.85 2.35
N THR A 52 -15.26 6.03 3.08
CA THR A 52 -16.05 7.27 3.04
C THR A 52 -15.65 8.18 4.19
N GLY A 53 -15.63 9.48 3.92
CA GLY A 53 -15.36 10.54 4.90
C GLY A 53 -16.20 11.77 4.61
N THR A 54 -16.25 12.70 5.55
CA THR A 54 -17.02 13.94 5.40
C THR A 54 -16.12 15.15 5.60
N ALA A 55 -16.31 16.17 4.75
CA ALA A 55 -15.79 17.51 5.00
C ALA A 55 -16.94 18.44 5.37
N ALA A 56 -16.81 19.09 6.52
CA ALA A 56 -17.82 20.05 6.99
C ALA A 56 -17.77 21.34 6.16
N SER A 57 -18.90 22.05 6.13
CA SER A 57 -18.98 23.38 5.53
C SER A 57 -17.92 24.33 6.11
N GLY A 58 -17.23 25.05 5.25
CA GLY A 58 -16.17 25.98 5.64
C GLY A 58 -14.83 25.32 5.95
N ASN A 59 -14.73 23.99 5.98
CA ASN A 59 -13.48 23.28 6.19
C ASN A 59 -12.88 22.84 4.86
N THR A 60 -11.73 23.37 4.51
CA THR A 60 -10.99 23.03 3.29
C THR A 60 -10.16 21.73 3.43
N TYR A 61 -10.08 21.17 4.64
CA TYR A 61 -9.22 20.01 4.93
C TYR A 61 -10.04 18.73 5.12
N LEU A 62 -9.55 17.64 4.55
CA LEU A 62 -10.12 16.30 4.68
C LEU A 62 -9.01 15.34 5.14
N SER A 63 -9.20 14.69 6.30
CA SER A 63 -8.21 13.77 6.87
C SER A 63 -8.11 12.50 6.04
N THR A 64 -6.89 11.96 5.94
CA THR A 64 -6.62 10.64 5.34
C THR A 64 -6.77 9.52 6.38
N PRO A 65 -7.02 8.27 5.97
CA PRO A 65 -6.92 7.11 6.85
C PRO A 65 -5.51 6.91 7.40
N THR A 66 -5.40 6.23 8.55
CA THR A 66 -4.11 5.97 9.22
C THR A 66 -3.18 5.04 8.44
N ASP A 67 -3.75 4.19 7.57
CA ASP A 67 -3.02 3.27 6.70
C ASP A 67 -2.82 3.80 5.28
N PHE A 68 -3.08 5.10 5.06
CA PHE A 68 -2.99 5.76 3.76
C PHE A 68 -1.54 5.84 3.26
N LEU A 69 -1.32 5.49 2.00
CA LEU A 69 -0.05 5.69 1.29
C LEU A 69 -0.16 6.69 0.14
N SER A 70 -1.14 6.51 -0.72
CA SER A 70 -1.34 7.40 -1.86
C SER A 70 -2.77 7.34 -2.38
N PRO A 71 -3.33 8.47 -2.87
CA PRO A 71 -4.67 8.48 -3.44
C PRO A 71 -4.67 7.79 -4.80
N TYR A 72 -5.73 7.04 -5.08
CA TYR A 72 -6.05 6.56 -6.41
C TYR A 72 -7.12 7.45 -7.04
N SER A 73 -8.22 7.68 -6.34
CA SER A 73 -9.27 8.64 -6.72
C SER A 73 -10.02 9.14 -5.49
N LEU A 74 -10.53 10.37 -5.60
CA LEU A 74 -11.43 10.98 -4.62
C LEU A 74 -12.69 11.42 -5.35
N ALA A 75 -13.85 10.93 -4.91
CA ALA A 75 -15.15 11.29 -5.44
C ALA A 75 -15.99 11.96 -4.38
N LEU A 76 -16.72 12.99 -4.77
CA LEU A 76 -17.80 13.59 -4.00
C LEU A 76 -19.08 12.80 -4.28
N ILE A 77 -19.81 12.40 -3.24
CA ILE A 77 -21.09 11.72 -3.34
C ILE A 77 -22.21 12.75 -3.20
N SER A 78 -22.96 12.98 -4.27
CA SER A 78 -24.11 13.87 -4.30
C SER A 78 -25.34 13.12 -4.79
N SER A 79 -26.36 12.98 -3.95
CA SER A 79 -27.65 12.36 -4.32
C SER A 79 -27.53 10.99 -5.02
N SER A 80 -26.55 10.18 -4.67
CA SER A 80 -26.18 8.88 -5.25
C SER A 80 -25.30 8.94 -6.52
N ASP A 81 -24.94 10.12 -6.99
CA ASP A 81 -24.01 10.30 -8.10
C ASP A 81 -22.58 10.54 -7.57
N TYR A 82 -21.60 10.05 -8.31
CA TYR A 82 -20.17 10.21 -7.99
C TYR A 82 -19.57 11.29 -8.90
N GLU A 83 -19.11 12.38 -8.31
CA GLU A 83 -18.35 13.42 -9.00
C GLU A 83 -16.88 13.32 -8.63
N TYR A 84 -16.02 12.88 -9.56
CA TYR A 84 -14.60 12.69 -9.31
C TYR A 84 -13.85 14.02 -9.29
N LEU A 85 -13.09 14.27 -8.21
CA LEU A 85 -12.24 15.43 -8.08
C LEU A 85 -10.92 15.19 -8.82
N LEU A 86 -10.35 16.26 -9.38
CA LEU A 86 -9.05 16.19 -10.05
C LEU A 86 -7.90 16.42 -9.04
N PHE A 87 -6.95 15.48 -9.02
CA PHE A 87 -5.75 15.62 -8.22
C PHE A 87 -4.84 16.71 -8.79
N LYS A 88 -4.37 17.63 -7.95
CA LYS A 88 -3.51 18.76 -8.30
C LYS A 88 -2.40 18.95 -7.27
N GLN A 89 -1.49 19.88 -7.52
CA GLN A 89 -0.50 20.32 -6.52
C GLN A 89 -1.10 21.38 -5.60
N VAL A 90 -0.58 21.50 -4.37
CA VAL A 90 -1.02 22.50 -3.39
C VAL A 90 -0.92 23.92 -3.93
N SER A 91 0.11 24.23 -4.72
CA SER A 91 0.28 25.54 -5.37
C SER A 91 -0.88 25.87 -6.31
N PHE A 92 -1.35 24.89 -7.09
CA PHE A 92 -2.54 25.07 -7.93
C PHE A 92 -3.79 25.35 -7.11
N ILE A 93 -4.01 24.59 -6.02
CA ILE A 93 -5.15 24.78 -5.10
C ILE A 93 -5.16 26.21 -4.58
N ARG A 94 -4.00 26.71 -4.12
CA ARG A 94 -3.86 28.08 -3.58
C ARG A 94 -4.06 29.16 -4.65
N SER A 95 -3.63 28.90 -5.89
CA SER A 95 -3.87 29.81 -7.01
C SER A 95 -5.34 29.82 -7.48
N TYR A 96 -5.99 28.66 -7.48
CA TYR A 96 -7.40 28.51 -7.86
C TYR A 96 -8.36 29.14 -6.85
N THR A 97 -8.07 28.97 -5.56
CA THR A 97 -8.85 29.59 -4.44
C THR A 97 -7.91 30.40 -3.55
N PRO A 98 -7.48 31.60 -3.98
CA PRO A 98 -6.55 32.44 -3.21
C PRO A 98 -7.13 32.88 -1.85
N ASN A 99 -8.45 33.09 -1.81
CA ASN A 99 -9.16 33.41 -0.56
C ASN A 99 -9.87 32.14 -0.05
N PRO A 100 -9.43 31.55 1.07
CA PRO A 100 -10.05 30.35 1.63
C PRO A 100 -11.50 30.54 2.08
N ALA A 101 -11.97 31.80 2.25
CA ALA A 101 -13.38 32.10 2.54
C ALA A 101 -14.30 31.93 1.31
N THR A 102 -13.74 31.79 0.12
CA THR A 102 -14.54 31.48 -1.08
C THR A 102 -14.96 30.02 -1.03
N THR A 103 -16.26 29.81 -0.83
CA THR A 103 -16.85 28.48 -0.71
C THR A 103 -17.55 28.03 -1.98
N GLY A 104 -17.66 26.73 -2.19
CA GLY A 104 -18.35 26.14 -3.33
C GLY A 104 -18.33 24.60 -3.26
N THR A 105 -18.76 23.93 -4.33
CA THR A 105 -18.61 22.49 -4.48
C THR A 105 -17.17 22.18 -4.85
N PRO A 106 -16.44 21.35 -4.07
CA PRO A 106 -15.06 20.99 -4.38
C PRO A 106 -14.92 20.28 -5.72
N LYS A 107 -13.91 20.68 -6.51
CA LYS A 107 -13.58 20.12 -7.84
C LYS A 107 -12.15 19.59 -7.92
N TYR A 108 -11.29 20.10 -7.05
CA TYR A 108 -9.88 19.77 -7.02
C TYR A 108 -9.47 19.38 -5.62
N TYR A 109 -8.47 18.52 -5.52
CA TYR A 109 -7.82 18.18 -4.26
C TYR A 109 -6.33 18.02 -4.43
N ALA A 110 -5.59 18.19 -3.35
CA ALA A 110 -4.15 17.95 -3.28
C ALA A 110 -3.80 17.29 -1.95
N LEU A 111 -2.69 16.57 -1.91
CA LEU A 111 -2.11 16.09 -0.66
C LEU A 111 -1.41 17.30 0.00
N PHE A 112 -1.92 17.74 1.15
CA PHE A 112 -1.38 18.88 1.86
C PHE A 112 -0.20 18.47 2.76
N ASP A 113 -0.39 17.38 3.48
CA ASP A 113 0.61 16.65 4.26
C ASP A 113 0.28 15.14 4.21
N ASP A 114 1.01 14.30 4.96
CA ASP A 114 0.85 12.84 4.99
C ASP A 114 -0.51 12.37 5.54
N THR A 115 -1.21 13.24 6.27
CA THR A 115 -2.47 12.93 6.97
C THR A 115 -3.67 13.71 6.45
N THR A 116 -3.48 14.64 5.48
CA THR A 116 -4.51 15.62 5.14
C THR A 116 -4.53 15.96 3.66
N PHE A 117 -5.71 15.94 3.07
CA PHE A 117 -5.98 16.56 1.77
C PHE A 117 -6.46 18.00 1.94
N ILE A 118 -6.14 18.86 0.98
CA ILE A 118 -6.73 20.17 0.80
C ILE A 118 -7.69 20.13 -0.40
N LEU A 119 -8.89 20.68 -0.21
CA LEU A 119 -9.96 20.74 -1.21
C LEU A 119 -10.09 22.14 -1.79
N ALA A 120 -10.51 22.26 -3.05
CA ALA A 120 -10.81 23.54 -3.68
C ALA A 120 -11.99 23.43 -4.67
N PRO A 121 -12.95 24.40 -4.58
CA PRO A 121 -13.15 25.42 -3.55
C PRO A 121 -13.36 24.82 -2.16
N THR A 122 -13.29 25.68 -1.12
CA THR A 122 -13.69 25.29 0.23
C THR A 122 -15.16 24.85 0.24
N PRO A 123 -15.54 23.71 0.85
CA PRO A 123 -16.91 23.22 0.91
C PRO A 123 -17.90 24.27 1.43
N ASN A 124 -18.98 24.53 0.68
CA ASN A 124 -20.06 25.44 1.07
C ASN A 124 -21.15 24.76 1.92
N THR A 125 -21.14 23.43 1.97
CA THR A 125 -21.99 22.58 2.81
C THR A 125 -21.20 21.37 3.25
N THR A 126 -21.79 20.51 4.09
CA THR A 126 -21.16 19.23 4.42
C THR A 126 -21.29 18.28 3.23
N PHE A 127 -20.16 17.80 2.72
CA PHE A 127 -20.10 16.82 1.65
C PHE A 127 -19.55 15.49 2.15
N THR A 128 -20.08 14.41 1.59
CA THR A 128 -19.52 13.06 1.76
C THR A 128 -18.60 12.77 0.58
N PHE A 129 -17.42 12.23 0.87
CA PHE A 129 -16.44 11.82 -0.12
C PHE A 129 -16.19 10.33 0.00
N GLU A 130 -15.90 9.70 -1.14
CA GLU A 130 -15.33 8.35 -1.22
C GLU A 130 -13.89 8.45 -1.70
N LEU A 131 -12.97 7.98 -0.87
CA LEU A 131 -11.56 7.88 -1.18
C LEU A 131 -11.23 6.44 -1.57
N HIS A 132 -10.76 6.24 -2.80
CA HIS A 132 -10.11 5.02 -3.23
C HIS A 132 -8.59 5.25 -3.16
N TYR A 133 -7.87 4.42 -2.39
CA TYR A 133 -6.47 4.68 -2.07
C TYR A 133 -5.66 3.41 -1.94
N LYS A 134 -4.35 3.54 -2.12
CA LYS A 134 -3.38 2.51 -1.77
C LYS A 134 -3.13 2.57 -0.28
N TYR A 135 -3.24 1.42 0.39
CA TYR A 135 -2.99 1.30 1.82
C TYR A 135 -1.73 0.50 2.10
N ARG A 136 -1.13 0.73 3.26
CA ARG A 136 -0.04 -0.10 3.79
C ARG A 136 -0.65 -1.30 4.50
N PRO A 137 -0.41 -2.55 4.01
CA PRO A 137 -0.90 -3.73 4.69
C PRO A 137 -0.19 -3.92 6.04
N ASP A 138 -0.92 -4.48 7.00
CA ASP A 138 -0.34 -4.85 8.28
C ASP A 138 0.73 -5.94 8.09
N SER A 139 1.81 -5.86 8.88
CA SER A 139 2.83 -6.89 8.90
C SER A 139 2.31 -8.19 9.48
N LEU A 140 2.80 -9.33 8.99
CA LEU A 140 2.55 -10.65 9.56
C LEU A 140 2.92 -10.70 11.05
N THR A 141 3.94 -9.92 11.44
CA THR A 141 4.41 -9.83 12.82
C THR A 141 3.52 -9.01 13.76
N ALA A 142 2.55 -8.26 13.23
CA ALA A 142 1.58 -7.50 14.04
C ALA A 142 0.41 -8.37 14.53
N GLY A 143 0.21 -9.55 13.92
CA GLY A 143 -0.87 -10.47 14.25
C GLY A 143 -0.48 -11.58 15.23
N ALA A 144 -1.40 -12.51 15.45
CA ALA A 144 -1.13 -13.73 16.23
C ALA A 144 -0.19 -14.68 15.46
N ASP A 145 0.47 -15.59 16.18
CA ASP A 145 1.38 -16.60 15.60
C ASP A 145 0.70 -17.51 14.56
N SER A 146 -0.61 -17.73 14.66
CA SER A 146 -1.43 -18.45 13.68
C SER A 146 -1.94 -17.57 12.54
N GLY A 147 -1.68 -16.27 12.57
CA GLY A 147 -2.14 -15.30 11.58
C GLY A 147 -1.45 -15.47 10.24
N THR A 148 -2.12 -15.00 9.19
CA THR A 148 -1.61 -14.91 7.81
C THR A 148 -1.85 -13.52 7.27
N THR A 149 -1.04 -13.12 6.28
CA THR A 149 -1.26 -11.91 5.48
C THR A 149 -1.45 -12.30 4.01
N TRP A 150 -1.82 -11.32 3.18
CA TRP A 150 -1.87 -11.54 1.74
C TRP A 150 -0.51 -11.99 1.19
N LEU A 151 0.58 -11.36 1.62
CA LEU A 151 1.94 -11.71 1.21
C LEU A 151 2.31 -13.13 1.64
N SER A 152 2.06 -13.51 2.89
CA SER A 152 2.39 -14.84 3.40
C SER A 152 1.60 -15.97 2.74
N THR A 153 0.45 -15.63 2.12
CA THR A 153 -0.41 -16.58 1.42
C THR A 153 -0.10 -16.64 -0.07
N ASN A 154 0.10 -15.50 -0.72
CA ASN A 154 0.22 -15.42 -2.19
C ASN A 154 1.66 -15.25 -2.68
N ALA A 155 2.59 -14.87 -1.79
CA ALA A 155 4.03 -14.73 -2.08
C ALA A 155 4.91 -15.40 -1.02
N PRO A 156 4.64 -16.66 -0.63
CA PRO A 156 5.36 -17.33 0.46
C PRO A 156 6.87 -17.43 0.17
N ASP A 157 7.26 -17.64 -1.08
CA ASP A 157 8.66 -17.74 -1.47
C ASP A 157 9.40 -16.41 -1.29
N ALA A 158 8.77 -15.29 -1.63
CA ALA A 158 9.34 -13.97 -1.40
C ALA A 158 9.48 -13.68 0.11
N MET A 159 8.48 -14.06 0.91
CA MET A 159 8.53 -13.92 2.37
C MET A 159 9.65 -14.76 2.98
N LEU A 160 9.78 -16.03 2.58
CA LEU A 160 10.81 -16.94 3.08
C LEU A 160 12.22 -16.45 2.71
N TYR A 161 12.48 -16.29 1.41
CA TYR A 161 13.82 -15.90 0.97
C TYR A 161 14.23 -14.50 1.40
N GLY A 162 13.29 -13.55 1.44
CA GLY A 162 13.54 -12.22 2.01
C GLY A 162 13.96 -12.30 3.49
N SER A 163 13.25 -13.10 4.29
CA SER A 163 13.59 -13.31 5.71
C SER A 163 14.95 -14.02 5.87
N LEU A 164 15.27 -14.97 4.98
CA LEU A 164 16.56 -15.67 5.00
C LEU A 164 17.75 -14.77 4.63
N VAL A 165 17.57 -13.79 3.73
CA VAL A 165 18.60 -12.79 3.44
C VAL A 165 18.97 -11.99 4.70
N GLU A 166 17.96 -11.53 5.44
CA GLU A 166 18.19 -10.79 6.68
C GLU A 166 18.80 -11.68 7.78
N ALA A 167 18.34 -12.93 7.88
CA ALA A 167 18.86 -13.91 8.82
C ALA A 167 20.35 -14.24 8.53
N ALA A 168 20.72 -14.52 7.28
CA ALA A 168 22.09 -14.79 6.88
C ALA A 168 23.00 -13.55 7.07
N THR A 169 22.47 -12.36 6.84
CA THR A 169 23.17 -11.10 7.12
C THR A 169 23.45 -10.94 8.61
N PHE A 170 22.45 -11.24 9.46
CA PHE A 170 22.62 -11.23 10.92
C PHE A 170 23.69 -12.23 11.39
N LEU A 171 23.69 -13.43 10.82
CA LEU A 171 24.69 -14.48 11.12
C LEU A 171 26.08 -14.20 10.50
N LYS A 172 26.20 -13.14 9.69
CA LYS A 172 27.43 -12.75 8.98
C LYS A 172 27.95 -13.82 8.00
N ILE A 173 27.02 -14.46 7.27
CA ILE A 173 27.31 -15.47 6.25
C ILE A 173 27.00 -14.87 4.86
N PRO A 174 27.91 -14.10 4.27
CA PRO A 174 27.65 -13.33 3.04
C PRO A 174 27.36 -14.21 1.82
N GLU A 175 27.93 -15.42 1.75
CA GLU A 175 27.71 -16.34 0.62
C GLU A 175 26.27 -16.84 0.58
N GLU A 176 25.71 -17.21 1.73
CA GLU A 176 24.30 -17.63 1.84
C GLU A 176 23.36 -16.45 1.62
N ALA A 177 23.68 -15.28 2.19
CA ALA A 177 22.90 -14.07 1.97
C ALA A 177 22.78 -13.74 0.47
N ALA A 178 23.86 -13.84 -0.31
CA ALA A 178 23.86 -13.64 -1.74
C ALA A 178 23.02 -14.69 -2.49
N ALA A 179 23.10 -15.95 -2.09
CA ALA A 179 22.32 -17.03 -2.69
C ALA A 179 20.81 -16.85 -2.42
N TYR A 180 20.43 -16.47 -1.22
CA TYR A 180 19.03 -16.18 -0.86
C TYR A 180 18.52 -14.91 -1.54
N ASP A 181 19.35 -13.86 -1.68
CA ASP A 181 18.97 -12.64 -2.38
C ASP A 181 18.66 -12.89 -3.86
N GLN A 182 19.38 -13.77 -4.52
CA GLN A 182 19.08 -14.17 -5.88
C GLN A 182 17.71 -14.86 -6.00
N ARG A 183 17.38 -15.76 -5.08
CA ARG A 183 16.06 -16.42 -5.04
C ARG A 183 14.95 -15.45 -4.67
N PHE A 184 15.21 -14.54 -3.75
CA PHE A 184 14.30 -13.45 -3.40
C PHE A 184 13.98 -12.58 -4.62
N ALA A 185 15.00 -12.15 -5.37
CA ALA A 185 14.81 -11.36 -6.58
C ALA A 185 13.95 -12.07 -7.64
N GLN A 186 14.13 -13.39 -7.81
CA GLN A 186 13.29 -14.20 -8.71
C GLN A 186 11.82 -14.26 -8.24
N ALA A 187 11.58 -14.47 -6.94
CA ALA A 187 10.25 -14.50 -6.36
C ALA A 187 9.54 -13.14 -6.48
N VAL A 188 10.28 -12.04 -6.24
CA VAL A 188 9.79 -10.66 -6.39
C VAL A 188 9.45 -10.36 -7.85
N ALA A 189 10.26 -10.80 -8.81
CA ALA A 189 10.00 -10.63 -10.24
C ALA A 189 8.73 -11.35 -10.68
N ALA A 190 8.51 -12.58 -10.21
CA ALA A 190 7.29 -13.34 -10.49
C ALA A 190 6.04 -12.66 -9.90
N LEU A 191 6.15 -12.12 -8.68
CA LEU A 191 5.07 -11.39 -8.03
C LEU A 191 4.75 -10.07 -8.76
N LYS A 192 5.77 -9.37 -9.29
CA LYS A 192 5.59 -8.16 -10.09
C LYS A 192 4.84 -8.46 -11.39
N ALA A 193 5.20 -9.51 -12.09
CA ALA A 193 4.52 -9.95 -13.32
C ALA A 193 3.03 -10.26 -13.05
N LEU A 194 2.70 -10.89 -11.92
CA LEU A 194 1.32 -11.11 -11.49
C LEU A 194 0.55 -9.80 -11.28
N GLY A 195 1.19 -8.80 -10.68
CA GLY A 195 0.59 -7.47 -10.45
C GLY A 195 0.33 -6.70 -11.76
N GLU A 196 1.25 -6.78 -12.72
CA GLU A 196 1.12 -6.15 -14.03
C GLU A 196 -0.01 -6.75 -14.86
N ASP A 197 -0.18 -8.08 -14.83
CA ASP A 197 -1.24 -8.81 -15.54
C ASP A 197 -2.64 -8.40 -15.04
N TYR A 198 -2.77 -8.13 -13.74
CA TYR A 198 -4.02 -7.65 -13.14
C TYR A 198 -4.35 -6.19 -13.52
N GLY A 199 -3.35 -5.35 -13.71
CA GLY A 199 -3.51 -3.95 -14.11
C GLY A 199 -3.77 -3.74 -15.61
N ALA A 200 -3.46 -4.75 -16.43
CA ALA A 200 -3.56 -4.66 -17.88
C ALA A 200 -4.98 -4.90 -18.45
N ARG A 201 -5.90 -5.39 -17.63
CA ARG A 201 -7.29 -5.67 -18.05
C ARG A 201 -8.19 -4.46 -17.91
N ASP A 202 -8.03 -3.49 -18.79
CA ASP A 202 -9.02 -2.42 -19.00
C ASP A 202 -9.88 -2.76 -20.23
N GLU A 203 -11.02 -3.39 -20.02
CA GLU A 203 -11.96 -3.80 -21.08
C GLU A 203 -12.51 -2.59 -21.87
N TYR A 204 -12.55 -1.42 -21.27
CA TYR A 204 -12.99 -0.18 -21.93
C TYR A 204 -12.04 0.30 -23.04
N ARG A 205 -10.78 -0.06 -23.02
CA ARG A 205 -9.83 0.26 -24.10
C ARG A 205 -10.08 -0.50 -25.40
N TYR A 206 -10.77 -1.63 -25.33
CA TYR A 206 -11.07 -2.43 -26.53
C TYR A 206 -12.21 -1.85 -27.38
N ASP A 207 -13.18 -1.16 -26.79
CA ASP A 207 -14.32 -0.61 -27.52
C ASP A 207 -14.03 0.71 -28.23
N ILE A 208 -13.09 1.50 -27.74
CA ILE A 208 -12.73 2.79 -28.37
C ILE A 208 -11.97 2.59 -29.69
N SER A 209 -11.30 1.45 -29.89
CA SER A 209 -10.55 1.17 -31.12
C SER A 209 -11.39 0.61 -32.27
N LYS A 210 -12.64 0.17 -32.02
CA LYS A 210 -13.56 -0.36 -33.03
C LYS A 210 -14.55 0.67 -33.61
N GLY A 211 -14.49 1.91 -33.13
CA GLY A 211 -15.37 3.00 -33.54
C GLY A 211 -14.78 3.99 -34.52
N ARG A 212 -13.76 3.60 -35.32
CA ARG A 212 -13.24 4.39 -36.45
C ARG A 212 -13.15 3.56 -37.71
#